data_9d2a9273eb922c4ee54d5a9cd02e781b
#
_entry.id   9d2a9273eb922c4ee54d5a9cd02e781b
#
_cell.length_a   1.000
_cell.length_b   1.000
_cell.length_c   1.000
_cell.angle_alpha   90.00
_cell.angle_beta   90.00
_cell.angle_gamma   90.00
#
_symmetry.space_group_name_H-M   'P 1'
#
loop_
_entity.id
_entity.type
_entity.pdbx_description
1 polymer ?
#
loop_
_entity_poly.entity_id
_entity_poly.type
_entity_poly.pdbx_seq_one_letter_code
_entity_poly.pdbx_strand_id
1 'polypeptide(L)'
;MKCFKIFDATLRDGGYYTDWDFDNQIVDAYINAMNALPIDYLELGYRNNPTKEYMGKYGYCPVSVLKHIRAISTKKLDVMLNEKSTKPEDLDTLIKPLVGIVDMIRVAIDPKNFDRAVVLAKAIKSMGFELGFNCMYMSRWLTDYPDFLKKLNQINGVADLFCMVDSFGGMTPKELTTIVKEVRVNTTVPVGFHGHNNLQLGLINTLTAIDLGLDYVDCTVLGMGRGAGNLNTELLLTYLNAQQGIEVDFNVLGDVITAFTPLYEKYRWGTQLPYMISGANSIPQKEVMELVTNRAYSFDSIVRGLQNRKDHVKDNAKYPILETEKFDNVIIIGGGSSPVEHLDSIKAFINKTTSVALVFATARHAGLFVDIDVPHYYCLVGREAKRLKNNVSADKFKGVCVLPPYPRKLGTDVPDYAERTTFEIRSLDFTQGFEDSCTALAIQTALNVGKGNIYVVGYDGYPGSILSEKEVTLTNETKTLFRDYEKHTGEKMKSLTNSLYPELEVESIYQFL
;
A
#
# COMPACT_ATOMS: atom_id res chain seq x y z
N MET A 1 -21.98 32.78 -8.80
CA MET A 1 -21.77 31.76 -9.85
C MET A 1 -20.34 31.29 -9.68
N LYS A 2 -20.10 29.96 -9.50
CA LYS A 2 -18.72 29.45 -9.37
C LYS A 2 -17.94 29.72 -10.66
N CYS A 3 -16.70 30.21 -10.52
CA CYS A 3 -15.84 30.52 -11.65
C CYS A 3 -14.95 29.35 -12.09
N PHE A 4 -15.10 28.18 -11.47
CA PHE A 4 -14.34 26.96 -11.73
C PHE A 4 -15.26 25.77 -11.86
N LYS A 5 -14.75 24.67 -12.41
CA LYS A 5 -15.46 23.39 -12.56
C LYS A 5 -14.93 22.35 -11.59
N ILE A 6 -15.80 21.42 -11.18
CA ILE A 6 -15.47 20.36 -10.24
C ILE A 6 -15.54 19.01 -10.96
N PHE A 7 -14.44 18.26 -10.89
CA PHE A 7 -14.38 16.84 -11.22
C PHE A 7 -14.60 16.00 -9.96
N ASP A 8 -15.46 15.00 -10.04
CA ASP A 8 -15.46 13.92 -9.08
C ASP A 8 -14.79 12.70 -9.69
N ALA A 9 -13.67 12.27 -9.08
CA ALA A 9 -12.83 11.18 -9.57
C ALA A 9 -12.96 9.89 -8.73
N THR A 10 -14.07 9.73 -8.00
CA THR A 10 -14.28 8.63 -7.04
C THR A 10 -14.07 7.25 -7.66
N LEU A 11 -14.66 6.97 -8.82
CA LEU A 11 -14.58 5.65 -9.43
C LEU A 11 -13.18 5.38 -10.02
N ARG A 12 -12.53 6.40 -10.55
CA ARG A 12 -11.18 6.24 -11.10
C ARG A 12 -10.15 6.02 -9.99
N ASP A 13 -10.13 6.89 -8.99
CA ASP A 13 -9.09 6.87 -7.96
C ASP A 13 -9.38 5.87 -6.84
N GLY A 14 -10.66 5.65 -6.55
CA GLY A 14 -11.09 4.63 -5.60
C GLY A 14 -10.82 3.19 -6.07
N GLY A 15 -10.68 2.99 -7.38
CA GLY A 15 -10.36 1.70 -7.98
C GLY A 15 -9.07 1.06 -7.47
N TYR A 16 -8.13 1.83 -6.93
CA TYR A 16 -6.92 1.30 -6.29
C TYR A 16 -7.19 0.42 -5.06
N TYR A 17 -8.40 0.47 -4.48
CA TYR A 17 -8.83 -0.39 -3.38
C TYR A 17 -9.77 -1.51 -3.81
N THR A 18 -10.53 -1.31 -4.89
CA THR A 18 -11.55 -2.25 -5.36
C THR A 18 -11.11 -3.02 -6.61
N ASP A 19 -9.87 -2.89 -7.03
CA ASP A 19 -9.37 -3.35 -8.34
C ASP A 19 -10.24 -2.83 -9.51
N TRP A 20 -10.80 -1.63 -9.37
CA TRP A 20 -11.76 -1.00 -10.30
C TRP A 20 -13.04 -1.83 -10.51
N ASP A 21 -13.41 -2.65 -9.55
CA ASP A 21 -14.65 -3.40 -9.55
C ASP A 21 -15.60 -2.86 -8.47
N PHE A 22 -16.61 -2.13 -8.90
CA PHE A 22 -17.64 -1.55 -8.05
C PHE A 22 -18.97 -2.23 -8.29
N ASP A 23 -19.76 -2.39 -7.23
CA ASP A 23 -21.15 -2.85 -7.33
C ASP A 23 -21.99 -1.87 -8.14
N ASN A 24 -22.86 -2.40 -9.02
CA ASN A 24 -23.70 -1.56 -9.88
C ASN A 24 -24.64 -0.66 -9.09
N GLN A 25 -25.18 -1.12 -7.95
CA GLN A 25 -26.11 -0.32 -7.15
C GLN A 25 -25.39 0.90 -6.54
N ILE A 26 -24.14 0.70 -6.08
CA ILE A 26 -23.31 1.80 -5.57
C ILE A 26 -23.03 2.82 -6.67
N VAL A 27 -22.69 2.35 -7.88
CA VAL A 27 -22.42 3.24 -9.01
C VAL A 27 -23.65 3.98 -9.45
N ASP A 28 -24.80 3.33 -9.58
CA ASP A 28 -26.04 3.98 -9.99
C ASP A 28 -26.49 5.03 -8.93
N ALA A 29 -26.34 4.71 -7.64
CA ALA A 29 -26.58 5.67 -6.55
C ALA A 29 -25.63 6.87 -6.65
N TYR A 30 -24.34 6.62 -6.92
CA TYR A 30 -23.35 7.67 -7.12
C TYR A 30 -23.70 8.58 -8.31
N ILE A 31 -23.98 8.03 -9.49
CA ILE A 31 -24.32 8.82 -10.68
C ILE A 31 -25.57 9.67 -10.43
N ASN A 32 -26.61 9.08 -9.84
CA ASN A 32 -27.84 9.78 -9.52
C ASN A 32 -27.61 10.94 -8.54
N ALA A 33 -26.81 10.73 -7.50
CA ALA A 33 -26.44 11.78 -6.56
C ALA A 33 -25.64 12.90 -7.25
N MET A 34 -24.65 12.56 -8.03
CA MET A 34 -23.83 13.55 -8.75
C MET A 34 -24.65 14.39 -9.73
N ASN A 35 -25.71 13.83 -10.32
CA ASN A 35 -26.61 14.61 -11.20
C ASN A 35 -27.25 15.82 -10.48
N ALA A 36 -27.58 15.69 -9.18
CA ALA A 36 -28.19 16.73 -8.38
C ALA A 36 -27.17 17.66 -7.68
N LEU A 37 -25.93 17.23 -7.55
CA LEU A 37 -24.87 17.99 -6.88
C LEU A 37 -24.15 18.95 -7.86
N PRO A 38 -23.49 20.03 -7.38
CA PRO A 38 -22.81 21.00 -8.22
C PRO A 38 -21.46 20.50 -8.78
N ILE A 39 -21.43 19.26 -9.25
CA ILE A 39 -20.32 18.61 -9.95
C ILE A 39 -20.47 18.84 -11.46
N ASP A 40 -19.38 19.01 -12.18
CA ASP A 40 -19.39 19.24 -13.63
C ASP A 40 -18.97 18.02 -14.44
N TYR A 41 -17.98 17.26 -13.95
CA TYR A 41 -17.42 16.09 -14.61
C TYR A 41 -17.35 14.88 -13.68
N LEU A 42 -17.55 13.69 -14.26
CA LEU A 42 -17.36 12.40 -13.57
C LEU A 42 -16.24 11.63 -14.25
N GLU A 43 -15.14 11.43 -13.53
CA GLU A 43 -14.02 10.61 -13.99
C GLU A 43 -14.27 9.15 -13.62
N LEU A 44 -14.70 8.36 -14.61
CA LEU A 44 -15.28 7.04 -14.38
C LEU A 44 -14.24 5.95 -14.17
N GLY A 45 -13.05 6.08 -14.70
CA GLY A 45 -12.03 5.06 -14.61
C GLY A 45 -10.97 5.16 -15.68
N TYR A 46 -10.33 4.03 -15.96
CA TYR A 46 -9.29 3.94 -16.98
C TYR A 46 -9.80 3.30 -18.27
N ARG A 47 -9.14 3.64 -19.37
CA ARG A 47 -9.28 2.95 -20.63
C ARG A 47 -7.94 2.31 -21.00
N ASN A 48 -7.62 1.20 -20.33
CA ASN A 48 -6.32 0.51 -20.46
C ASN A 48 -6.30 -0.51 -21.60
N ASN A 49 -5.11 -0.76 -22.13
CA ASN A 49 -4.81 -1.99 -22.87
C ASN A 49 -4.92 -3.21 -21.93
N PRO A 50 -5.22 -4.43 -22.46
CA PRO A 50 -5.27 -5.64 -21.64
C PRO A 50 -4.00 -5.85 -20.82
N THR A 51 -4.14 -6.20 -19.54
CA THR A 51 -3.06 -6.54 -18.62
C THR A 51 -3.13 -8.00 -18.19
N LYS A 52 -2.06 -8.53 -17.59
CA LYS A 52 -2.04 -9.90 -17.02
C LYS A 52 -2.76 -9.98 -15.67
N GLU A 53 -2.82 -8.87 -14.95
CA GLU A 53 -3.46 -8.78 -13.65
C GLU A 53 -4.97 -8.54 -13.81
N TYR A 54 -5.76 -9.03 -12.85
CA TYR A 54 -7.19 -8.74 -12.83
C TYR A 54 -7.41 -7.25 -12.63
N MET A 55 -8.29 -6.67 -13.44
CA MET A 55 -8.86 -5.35 -13.26
C MET A 55 -10.35 -5.40 -13.57
N GLY A 56 -11.16 -4.77 -12.73
CA GLY A 56 -12.60 -4.68 -12.88
C GLY A 56 -13.03 -3.78 -14.05
N LYS A 57 -14.34 -3.68 -14.19
CA LYS A 57 -14.97 -2.98 -15.33
C LYS A 57 -14.58 -1.50 -15.48
N TYR A 58 -14.26 -0.79 -14.38
CA TYR A 58 -13.80 0.60 -14.40
C TYR A 58 -12.30 0.77 -14.65
N GLY A 59 -11.53 -0.32 -14.63
CA GLY A 59 -10.15 -0.36 -15.10
C GLY A 59 -10.03 -0.41 -16.64
N TYR A 60 -11.13 -0.82 -17.31
CA TYR A 60 -11.23 -0.90 -18.77
C TYR A 60 -12.35 -0.04 -19.37
N CYS A 61 -13.31 0.40 -18.58
CA CYS A 61 -14.48 1.17 -19.01
C CYS A 61 -15.09 0.69 -20.33
N PRO A 62 -15.61 -0.57 -20.42
CA PRO A 62 -16.17 -1.10 -21.66
C PRO A 62 -17.28 -0.20 -22.21
N VAL A 63 -17.44 -0.16 -23.54
CA VAL A 63 -18.44 0.67 -24.20
C VAL A 63 -19.87 0.45 -23.67
N SER A 64 -20.21 -0.80 -23.31
CA SER A 64 -21.52 -1.13 -22.73
C SER A 64 -21.74 -0.45 -21.37
N VAL A 65 -20.71 -0.44 -20.51
CA VAL A 65 -20.75 0.24 -19.19
C VAL A 65 -20.88 1.75 -19.38
N LEU A 66 -20.07 2.33 -20.26
CA LEU A 66 -20.11 3.78 -20.53
C LEU A 66 -21.44 4.23 -21.15
N LYS A 67 -22.03 3.43 -22.03
CA LYS A 67 -23.38 3.69 -22.58
C LYS A 67 -24.46 3.66 -21.49
N HIS A 68 -24.38 2.72 -20.56
CA HIS A 68 -25.31 2.69 -19.43
C HIS A 68 -25.19 3.96 -18.58
N ILE A 69 -23.97 4.32 -18.19
CA ILE A 69 -23.72 5.54 -17.41
C ILE A 69 -24.16 6.79 -18.18
N ARG A 70 -23.86 6.88 -19.47
CA ARG A 70 -24.29 8.03 -20.30
C ARG A 70 -25.81 8.18 -20.33
N ALA A 71 -26.54 7.07 -20.31
CA ALA A 71 -28.01 7.09 -20.33
C ALA A 71 -28.63 7.65 -19.04
N ILE A 72 -27.95 7.54 -17.91
CA ILE A 72 -28.44 7.99 -16.61
C ILE A 72 -27.74 9.26 -16.09
N SER A 73 -26.60 9.65 -16.64
CA SER A 73 -25.84 10.83 -16.22
C SER A 73 -26.17 12.07 -17.04
N THR A 74 -26.39 13.19 -16.35
CA THR A 74 -26.52 14.53 -16.95
C THR A 74 -25.18 15.28 -16.96
N LYS A 75 -24.15 14.74 -16.33
CA LYS A 75 -22.83 15.35 -16.22
C LYS A 75 -21.96 15.01 -17.41
N LYS A 76 -20.90 15.79 -17.62
CA LYS A 76 -19.84 15.40 -18.55
C LYS A 76 -19.12 14.17 -18.04
N LEU A 77 -18.80 13.25 -18.92
CA LEU A 77 -18.11 12.00 -18.61
C LEU A 77 -16.67 12.06 -19.09
N ASP A 78 -15.79 11.53 -18.26
CA ASP A 78 -14.36 11.49 -18.49
C ASP A 78 -13.80 10.09 -18.20
N VAL A 79 -12.81 9.67 -18.99
CA VAL A 79 -12.01 8.47 -18.73
C VAL A 79 -10.53 8.78 -18.89
N MET A 80 -9.69 8.09 -18.13
CA MET A 80 -8.26 8.32 -18.11
C MET A 80 -7.50 7.30 -18.97
N LEU A 81 -6.52 7.78 -19.73
CA LEU A 81 -5.46 6.99 -20.35
C LEU A 81 -4.17 7.14 -19.55
N ASN A 82 -3.37 6.09 -19.52
CA ASN A 82 -2.02 6.17 -18.98
C ASN A 82 -1.02 6.28 -20.14
N GLU A 83 -0.34 7.43 -20.26
CA GLU A 83 0.64 7.69 -21.31
C GLU A 83 1.73 6.61 -21.39
N LYS A 84 2.12 6.06 -20.24
CA LYS A 84 3.18 5.04 -20.16
C LYS A 84 2.84 3.75 -20.92
N SER A 85 1.56 3.40 -21.01
CA SER A 85 1.07 2.14 -21.60
C SER A 85 0.21 2.33 -22.85
N THR A 86 0.01 3.58 -23.30
CA THR A 86 -0.85 3.89 -24.46
C THR A 86 -0.06 4.58 -25.55
N LYS A 87 -0.20 4.12 -26.78
CA LYS A 87 0.40 4.71 -27.99
C LYS A 87 -0.69 5.26 -28.91
N PRO A 88 -0.36 6.16 -29.84
CA PRO A 88 -1.33 6.65 -30.82
C PRO A 88 -2.05 5.54 -31.62
N GLU A 89 -1.35 4.42 -31.91
CA GLU A 89 -1.90 3.28 -32.64
C GLU A 89 -3.01 2.55 -31.87
N ASP A 90 -3.02 2.65 -30.55
CA ASP A 90 -4.01 2.01 -29.69
C ASP A 90 -5.36 2.75 -29.69
N LEU A 91 -5.37 4.04 -30.08
CA LEU A 91 -6.52 4.92 -29.90
C LEU A 91 -7.76 4.50 -30.70
N ASP A 92 -7.57 3.93 -31.89
CA ASP A 92 -8.69 3.41 -32.69
C ASP A 92 -9.47 2.30 -31.95
N THR A 93 -8.78 1.51 -31.15
CA THR A 93 -9.40 0.45 -30.32
C THR A 93 -9.88 0.98 -28.99
N LEU A 94 -9.08 1.83 -28.34
CA LEU A 94 -9.35 2.25 -26.97
C LEU A 94 -10.43 3.34 -26.90
N ILE A 95 -10.32 4.42 -27.67
CA ILE A 95 -11.17 5.59 -27.46
C ILE A 95 -12.09 5.94 -28.64
N LYS A 96 -11.77 5.57 -29.86
CA LYS A 96 -12.64 5.83 -31.01
C LYS A 96 -14.08 5.30 -30.83
N PRO A 97 -14.31 4.12 -30.21
CA PRO A 97 -15.65 3.63 -29.88
C PRO A 97 -16.40 4.48 -28.85
N LEU A 98 -15.72 5.42 -28.17
CA LEU A 98 -16.28 6.28 -27.12
C LEU A 98 -16.79 7.61 -27.65
N VAL A 99 -16.60 7.92 -28.94
CA VAL A 99 -17.07 9.16 -29.56
C VAL A 99 -18.58 9.27 -29.39
N GLY A 100 -19.06 10.41 -28.85
CA GLY A 100 -20.45 10.64 -28.53
C GLY A 100 -20.98 9.99 -27.26
N ILE A 101 -20.13 9.25 -26.50
CA ILE A 101 -20.47 8.65 -25.22
C ILE A 101 -19.74 9.38 -24.07
N VAL A 102 -18.45 9.65 -24.27
CA VAL A 102 -17.57 10.32 -23.32
C VAL A 102 -17.20 11.70 -23.87
N ASP A 103 -17.15 12.69 -23.00
CA ASP A 103 -16.90 14.09 -23.38
C ASP A 103 -15.39 14.39 -23.39
N MET A 104 -14.65 13.93 -22.37
CA MET A 104 -13.23 14.21 -22.20
C MET A 104 -12.39 12.92 -22.08
N ILE A 105 -11.18 12.98 -22.58
CA ILE A 105 -10.13 12.01 -22.31
C ILE A 105 -9.04 12.73 -21.51
N ARG A 106 -8.77 12.27 -20.27
CA ARG A 106 -7.62 12.75 -19.49
C ARG A 106 -6.44 11.79 -19.68
N VAL A 107 -5.24 12.33 -19.72
CA VAL A 107 -4.00 11.54 -19.88
C VAL A 107 -3.12 11.73 -18.66
N ALA A 108 -2.90 10.66 -17.90
CA ALA A 108 -1.93 10.66 -16.79
C ALA A 108 -0.51 10.63 -17.36
N ILE A 109 0.28 11.64 -17.00
CA ILE A 109 1.64 11.82 -17.53
C ILE A 109 2.68 11.99 -16.41
N ASP A 110 3.87 11.43 -16.65
CA ASP A 110 5.08 11.76 -15.91
C ASP A 110 5.79 12.91 -16.67
N PRO A 111 6.24 13.99 -16.02
CA PRO A 111 6.91 15.12 -16.69
C PRO A 111 8.04 14.74 -17.63
N LYS A 112 8.79 13.67 -17.31
CA LYS A 112 9.89 13.17 -18.17
C LYS A 112 9.42 12.66 -19.53
N ASN A 113 8.14 12.31 -19.67
CA ASN A 113 7.54 11.76 -20.89
C ASN A 113 6.69 12.80 -21.65
N PHE A 114 6.81 14.08 -21.31
CA PHE A 114 5.94 15.14 -21.80
C PHE A 114 5.89 15.20 -23.34
N ASP A 115 7.02 15.11 -24.00
CA ASP A 115 7.08 15.20 -25.47
C ASP A 115 6.27 14.05 -26.14
N ARG A 116 6.33 12.83 -25.57
CA ARG A 116 5.53 11.68 -26.01
C ARG A 116 4.05 11.87 -25.72
N ALA A 117 3.73 12.44 -24.57
CA ALA A 117 2.36 12.77 -24.20
C ALA A 117 1.72 13.80 -25.16
N VAL A 118 2.49 14.78 -25.63
CA VAL A 118 2.01 15.76 -26.62
C VAL A 118 1.65 15.09 -27.96
N VAL A 119 2.41 14.09 -28.39
CA VAL A 119 2.09 13.32 -29.61
C VAL A 119 0.76 12.57 -29.42
N LEU A 120 0.60 11.87 -28.31
CA LEU A 120 -0.63 11.17 -27.96
C LEU A 120 -1.83 12.14 -27.89
N ALA A 121 -1.64 13.29 -27.25
CA ALA A 121 -2.65 14.33 -27.10
C ALA A 121 -3.19 14.84 -28.44
N LYS A 122 -2.32 15.13 -29.39
CA LYS A 122 -2.72 15.58 -30.74
C LYS A 122 -3.57 14.53 -31.46
N ALA A 123 -3.24 13.26 -31.30
CA ALA A 123 -4.01 12.16 -31.87
C ALA A 123 -5.40 12.05 -31.21
N ILE A 124 -5.50 12.17 -29.88
CA ILE A 124 -6.78 12.18 -29.15
C ILE A 124 -7.65 13.37 -29.61
N LYS A 125 -7.05 14.57 -29.66
CA LYS A 125 -7.76 15.78 -30.03
C LYS A 125 -8.35 15.70 -31.46
N SER A 126 -7.64 15.07 -32.39
CA SER A 126 -8.12 14.87 -33.77
C SER A 126 -9.37 13.98 -33.87
N MET A 127 -9.68 13.20 -32.82
CA MET A 127 -10.90 12.38 -32.75
C MET A 127 -12.11 13.13 -32.17
N GLY A 128 -11.95 14.39 -31.77
CA GLY A 128 -13.05 15.27 -31.35
C GLY A 128 -13.37 15.29 -29.88
N PHE A 129 -12.53 14.68 -29.02
CA PHE A 129 -12.69 14.75 -27.57
C PHE A 129 -12.18 16.07 -26.97
N GLU A 130 -12.76 16.48 -25.85
CA GLU A 130 -12.04 17.35 -24.92
C GLU A 130 -10.82 16.59 -24.38
N LEU A 131 -9.72 17.30 -24.15
CA LEU A 131 -8.45 16.69 -23.74
C LEU A 131 -7.92 17.33 -22.47
N GLY A 132 -7.68 16.52 -21.44
CA GLY A 132 -7.02 16.93 -20.20
C GLY A 132 -5.68 16.21 -19.99
N PHE A 133 -4.69 16.93 -19.48
CA PHE A 133 -3.48 16.33 -18.94
C PHE A 133 -3.59 16.25 -17.42
N ASN A 134 -3.28 15.09 -16.83
CA ASN A 134 -3.02 14.93 -15.40
C ASN A 134 -1.51 14.77 -15.19
N CYS A 135 -0.84 15.88 -14.94
CA CYS A 135 0.61 15.88 -14.81
C CYS A 135 1.03 15.61 -13.36
N MET A 136 1.64 14.44 -13.15
CA MET A 136 2.02 13.93 -11.85
C MET A 136 3.27 14.63 -11.26
N TYR A 137 3.49 14.42 -9.97
CA TYR A 137 4.72 14.81 -9.24
C TYR A 137 5.00 16.31 -9.24
N MET A 138 3.96 17.16 -9.14
CA MET A 138 4.13 18.61 -9.24
C MET A 138 5.12 19.19 -8.22
N SER A 139 5.25 18.61 -7.03
CA SER A 139 6.22 19.03 -6.02
C SER A 139 7.69 18.89 -6.46
N ARG A 140 7.95 18.10 -7.50
CA ARG A 140 9.29 17.86 -8.06
C ARG A 140 9.58 18.61 -9.36
N TRP A 141 8.62 19.36 -9.90
CA TRP A 141 8.81 19.98 -11.21
C TRP A 141 9.95 20.99 -11.25
N LEU A 142 10.10 21.79 -10.20
CA LEU A 142 11.14 22.84 -10.16
C LEU A 142 12.54 22.27 -9.87
N THR A 143 12.64 21.11 -9.21
CA THR A 143 13.91 20.49 -8.83
C THR A 143 14.38 19.44 -9.84
N ASP A 144 13.52 18.49 -10.16
CA ASP A 144 13.88 17.30 -10.93
C ASP A 144 13.63 17.48 -12.45
N TYR A 145 12.74 18.42 -12.81
CA TYR A 145 12.30 18.64 -14.20
C TYR A 145 12.30 20.14 -14.58
N PRO A 146 13.39 20.89 -14.40
CA PRO A 146 13.40 22.35 -14.52
C PRO A 146 13.04 22.86 -15.93
N ASP A 147 13.29 22.06 -16.97
CA ASP A 147 12.95 22.42 -18.36
C ASP A 147 11.55 22.02 -18.78
N PHE A 148 10.84 21.23 -17.97
CA PHE A 148 9.49 20.75 -18.27
C PHE A 148 8.50 21.90 -18.43
N LEU A 149 8.48 22.85 -17.48
CA LEU A 149 7.53 23.96 -17.49
C LEU A 149 7.65 24.83 -18.74
N LYS A 150 8.88 25.03 -19.24
CA LYS A 150 9.14 25.80 -20.48
C LYS A 150 8.50 25.16 -21.72
N LYS A 151 8.23 23.86 -21.68
CA LYS A 151 7.62 23.10 -22.78
C LYS A 151 6.09 23.18 -22.79
N LEU A 152 5.45 23.73 -21.74
CA LEU A 152 3.99 23.74 -21.61
C LEU A 152 3.30 24.51 -22.75
N ASN A 153 3.99 25.44 -23.40
CA ASN A 153 3.45 26.13 -24.58
C ASN A 153 3.10 25.18 -25.73
N GLN A 154 3.68 23.96 -25.78
CA GLN A 154 3.39 22.97 -26.84
C GLN A 154 1.96 22.39 -26.76
N ILE A 155 1.27 22.55 -25.63
CA ILE A 155 -0.11 22.10 -25.47
C ILE A 155 -1.15 23.22 -25.73
N ASN A 156 -0.70 24.45 -25.96
CA ASN A 156 -1.59 25.55 -26.34
C ASN A 156 -2.34 25.22 -27.64
N GLY A 157 -3.67 25.34 -27.65
CA GLY A 157 -4.52 24.98 -28.77
C GLY A 157 -4.69 23.47 -29.00
N VAL A 158 -4.10 22.63 -28.14
CA VAL A 158 -4.25 21.16 -28.17
C VAL A 158 -5.04 20.66 -26.95
N ALA A 159 -4.64 21.06 -25.75
CA ALA A 159 -5.34 20.65 -24.53
C ALA A 159 -6.43 21.64 -24.11
N ASP A 160 -7.48 21.14 -23.48
CA ASP A 160 -8.57 21.91 -22.89
C ASP A 160 -8.39 22.03 -21.36
N LEU A 161 -7.50 21.24 -20.79
CA LEU A 161 -7.17 21.23 -19.36
C LEU A 161 -5.72 20.76 -19.12
N PHE A 162 -5.00 21.48 -18.30
CA PHE A 162 -3.75 21.04 -17.70
C PHE A 162 -3.90 20.94 -16.19
N CYS A 163 -4.09 19.73 -15.66
CA CYS A 163 -4.27 19.45 -14.25
C CYS A 163 -2.94 19.13 -13.57
N MET A 164 -2.61 19.90 -12.55
CA MET A 164 -1.45 19.72 -11.69
C MET A 164 -1.78 18.74 -10.58
N VAL A 165 -1.00 17.66 -10.44
CA VAL A 165 -1.27 16.61 -9.45
C VAL A 165 -0.24 16.65 -8.33
N ASP A 166 -0.69 16.94 -7.11
CA ASP A 166 0.11 16.72 -5.89
C ASP A 166 0.14 15.23 -5.56
N SER A 167 0.98 14.49 -6.29
CA SER A 167 1.04 13.02 -6.21
C SER A 167 1.46 12.47 -4.85
N PHE A 168 2.09 13.29 -4.02
CA PHE A 168 2.55 12.89 -2.70
C PHE A 168 1.68 13.45 -1.56
N GLY A 169 0.79 14.41 -1.85
CA GLY A 169 -0.09 15.05 -0.86
C GLY A 169 0.68 15.80 0.24
N GLY A 170 1.86 16.30 -0.09
CA GLY A 170 2.75 16.97 0.84
C GLY A 170 3.00 18.45 0.56
N MET A 171 2.41 19.00 -0.50
CA MET A 171 2.63 20.41 -0.86
C MET A 171 1.97 21.37 0.09
N THR A 172 2.66 22.47 0.36
CA THR A 172 2.11 23.62 1.09
C THR A 172 1.43 24.62 0.14
N PRO A 173 0.50 25.48 0.62
CA PRO A 173 -0.12 26.52 -0.20
C PRO A 173 0.90 27.48 -0.84
N LYS A 174 2.04 27.72 -0.18
CA LYS A 174 3.13 28.57 -0.69
C LYS A 174 3.81 27.94 -1.90
N GLU A 175 4.13 26.66 -1.84
CA GLU A 175 4.73 25.91 -2.95
C GLU A 175 3.76 25.81 -4.12
N LEU A 176 2.49 25.51 -3.86
CA LEU A 176 1.43 25.53 -4.87
C LEU A 176 1.37 26.89 -5.59
N THR A 177 1.35 27.98 -4.82
CA THR A 177 1.32 29.35 -5.39
C THR A 177 2.51 29.61 -6.31
N THR A 178 3.68 29.15 -5.94
CA THR A 178 4.90 29.30 -6.76
C THR A 178 4.75 28.54 -8.10
N ILE A 179 4.32 27.29 -8.04
CA ILE A 179 4.17 26.45 -9.25
C ILE A 179 3.05 26.98 -10.17
N VAL A 180 1.92 27.42 -9.60
CA VAL A 180 0.82 28.01 -10.39
C VAL A 180 1.31 29.21 -11.19
N LYS A 181 2.11 30.09 -10.59
CA LYS A 181 2.68 31.25 -11.29
C LYS A 181 3.57 30.82 -12.47
N GLU A 182 4.44 29.85 -12.26
CA GLU A 182 5.31 29.31 -13.30
C GLU A 182 4.52 28.64 -14.43
N VAL A 183 3.48 27.87 -14.11
CA VAL A 183 2.62 27.23 -15.10
C VAL A 183 1.92 28.28 -15.96
N ARG A 184 1.33 29.33 -15.33
CA ARG A 184 0.59 30.37 -16.06
C ARG A 184 1.45 31.24 -16.96
N VAL A 185 2.75 31.35 -16.69
CA VAL A 185 3.69 32.05 -17.60
C VAL A 185 3.95 31.21 -18.86
N ASN A 186 3.84 29.89 -18.78
CA ASN A 186 4.26 28.97 -19.83
C ASN A 186 3.11 28.36 -20.64
N THR A 187 1.84 28.54 -20.22
CA THR A 187 0.69 28.05 -21.00
C THR A 187 -0.53 28.93 -20.85
N THR A 188 -1.36 28.97 -21.89
CA THR A 188 -2.68 29.61 -21.91
C THR A 188 -3.83 28.60 -21.74
N VAL A 189 -3.51 27.32 -21.59
CA VAL A 189 -4.50 26.26 -21.36
C VAL A 189 -5.13 26.44 -19.98
N PRO A 190 -6.47 26.23 -19.83
CA PRO A 190 -7.12 26.18 -18.52
C PRO A 190 -6.41 25.23 -17.55
N VAL A 191 -6.21 25.68 -16.30
CA VAL A 191 -5.40 24.95 -15.32
C VAL A 191 -6.28 24.35 -14.23
N GLY A 192 -5.98 23.12 -13.84
CA GLY A 192 -6.65 22.41 -12.74
C GLY A 192 -5.70 21.98 -11.65
N PHE A 193 -6.28 21.56 -10.52
CA PHE A 193 -5.55 21.02 -9.39
C PHE A 193 -6.21 19.75 -8.86
N HIS A 194 -5.38 18.70 -8.67
CA HIS A 194 -5.74 17.44 -8.02
C HIS A 194 -4.85 17.22 -6.80
N GLY A 195 -5.44 17.31 -5.61
CA GLY A 195 -4.71 17.25 -4.33
C GLY A 195 -4.95 15.96 -3.57
N HIS A 196 -3.87 15.20 -3.29
CA HIS A 196 -3.91 14.11 -2.32
C HIS A 196 -3.86 14.64 -0.89
N ASN A 197 -4.31 13.84 0.08
CA ASN A 197 -4.58 14.30 1.44
C ASN A 197 -3.60 13.76 2.50
N ASN A 198 -2.37 13.43 2.13
CA ASN A 198 -1.37 12.81 3.02
C ASN A 198 -1.09 13.63 4.27
N LEU A 199 -0.92 14.94 4.13
CA LEU A 199 -0.75 15.88 5.24
C LEU A 199 -2.02 16.64 5.61
N GLN A 200 -3.19 16.18 5.13
CA GLN A 200 -4.49 16.85 5.32
C GLN A 200 -4.54 18.28 4.74
N LEU A 201 -3.71 18.56 3.73
CA LEU A 201 -3.65 19.86 3.07
C LEU A 201 -4.54 19.93 1.82
N GLY A 202 -5.26 18.87 1.47
CA GLY A 202 -6.08 18.79 0.26
C GLY A 202 -7.08 19.94 0.15
N LEU A 203 -7.84 20.24 1.22
CA LEU A 203 -8.78 21.35 1.23
C LEU A 203 -8.08 22.70 1.06
N ILE A 204 -7.11 23.03 1.91
CA ILE A 204 -6.49 24.35 1.88
C ILE A 204 -5.74 24.59 0.57
N ASN A 205 -5.11 23.58 -0.01
CA ASN A 205 -4.47 23.69 -1.32
C ASN A 205 -5.49 23.90 -2.43
N THR A 206 -6.62 23.20 -2.39
CA THR A 206 -7.70 23.37 -3.38
C THR A 206 -8.31 24.77 -3.28
N LEU A 207 -8.53 25.28 -2.07
CA LEU A 207 -9.01 26.66 -1.87
C LEU A 207 -7.98 27.68 -2.36
N THR A 208 -6.71 27.49 -2.07
CA THR A 208 -5.62 28.32 -2.61
C THR A 208 -5.61 28.28 -4.15
N ALA A 209 -5.82 27.11 -4.75
CA ALA A 209 -5.92 26.98 -6.22
C ALA A 209 -7.11 27.80 -6.77
N ILE A 210 -8.27 27.72 -6.12
CA ILE A 210 -9.46 28.51 -6.49
C ILE A 210 -9.18 30.00 -6.38
N ASP A 211 -8.57 30.44 -5.27
CA ASP A 211 -8.21 31.84 -5.04
C ASP A 211 -7.19 32.37 -6.05
N LEU A 212 -6.31 31.51 -6.55
CA LEU A 212 -5.39 31.81 -7.65
C LEU A 212 -6.07 31.79 -9.03
N GLY A 213 -7.37 31.54 -9.08
CA GLY A 213 -8.17 31.54 -10.30
C GLY A 213 -7.96 30.32 -11.17
N LEU A 214 -7.71 29.13 -10.61
CA LEU A 214 -7.68 27.90 -11.37
C LEU A 214 -9.07 27.55 -11.89
N ASP A 215 -9.11 26.92 -13.06
CA ASP A 215 -10.34 26.66 -13.80
C ASP A 215 -11.02 25.34 -13.39
N TYR A 216 -10.26 24.42 -12.80
CA TYR A 216 -10.74 23.08 -12.41
C TYR A 216 -10.15 22.61 -11.09
N VAL A 217 -10.93 21.87 -10.31
CA VAL A 217 -10.51 21.18 -9.09
C VAL A 217 -11.09 19.77 -9.04
N ASP A 218 -10.34 18.85 -8.46
CA ASP A 218 -10.75 17.45 -8.33
C ASP A 218 -11.09 17.14 -6.87
N CYS A 219 -12.08 16.26 -6.66
CA CYS A 219 -12.44 15.70 -5.35
C CYS A 219 -12.95 14.26 -5.51
N THR A 220 -13.21 13.57 -4.39
CA THR A 220 -13.77 12.21 -4.37
C THR A 220 -14.67 12.01 -3.16
N VAL A 221 -15.71 11.19 -3.26
CA VAL A 221 -16.61 10.86 -2.16
C VAL A 221 -15.83 10.19 -1.04
N LEU A 222 -16.00 10.65 0.20
CA LEU A 222 -15.25 10.24 1.39
C LEU A 222 -13.72 10.32 1.21
N GLY A 223 -13.24 11.13 0.28
CA GLY A 223 -11.84 11.21 -0.07
C GLY A 223 -11.28 9.90 -0.64
N MET A 224 -12.13 9.03 -1.21
CA MET A 224 -11.70 7.73 -1.73
C MET A 224 -10.63 7.87 -2.79
N GLY A 225 -9.48 7.26 -2.57
CA GLY A 225 -8.36 7.33 -3.48
C GLY A 225 -7.13 6.64 -2.92
N ARG A 226 -6.12 6.50 -3.74
CA ARG A 226 -4.90 5.76 -3.39
C ARG A 226 -4.24 6.29 -2.11
N GLY A 227 -3.92 5.37 -1.19
CA GLY A 227 -3.18 5.69 0.04
C GLY A 227 -3.97 6.57 1.00
N ALA A 228 -3.51 7.80 1.21
CA ALA A 228 -4.16 8.77 2.08
C ALA A 228 -5.47 9.34 1.50
N GLY A 229 -5.78 9.00 0.25
CA GLY A 229 -6.93 9.52 -0.45
C GLY A 229 -6.76 10.96 -0.92
N ASN A 230 -7.88 11.55 -1.32
CA ASN A 230 -8.00 12.85 -1.96
C ASN A 230 -8.77 13.85 -1.09
N LEU A 231 -8.98 15.05 -1.61
CA LEU A 231 -9.96 15.96 -1.05
C LEU A 231 -11.35 15.33 -1.09
N ASN A 232 -12.06 15.34 0.03
CA ASN A 232 -13.42 14.82 0.12
C ASN A 232 -14.41 15.73 -0.61
N THR A 233 -15.28 15.15 -1.45
CA THR A 233 -16.36 15.86 -2.16
C THR A 233 -17.28 16.55 -1.17
N GLU A 234 -17.73 15.84 -0.14
CA GLU A 234 -18.61 16.39 0.89
C GLU A 234 -17.97 17.56 1.66
N LEU A 235 -16.69 17.51 1.93
CA LEU A 235 -15.97 18.59 2.61
C LEU A 235 -15.89 19.84 1.73
N LEU A 236 -15.51 19.65 0.45
CA LEU A 236 -15.44 20.74 -0.53
C LEU A 236 -16.81 21.40 -0.71
N LEU A 237 -17.85 20.61 -0.97
CA LEU A 237 -19.20 21.12 -1.21
C LEU A 237 -19.79 21.82 0.01
N THR A 238 -19.56 21.29 1.22
CA THR A 238 -19.99 21.94 2.48
C THR A 238 -19.30 23.31 2.64
N TYR A 239 -17.99 23.38 2.38
CA TYR A 239 -17.26 24.63 2.46
C TYR A 239 -17.77 25.66 1.42
N LEU A 240 -17.95 25.24 0.18
CA LEU A 240 -18.43 26.12 -0.90
C LEU A 240 -19.86 26.61 -0.65
N ASN A 241 -20.72 25.78 -0.08
CA ASN A 241 -22.05 26.21 0.34
C ASN A 241 -21.95 27.29 1.43
N ALA A 242 -21.19 27.03 2.49
CA ALA A 242 -21.09 27.94 3.64
C ALA A 242 -20.39 29.26 3.32
N GLN A 243 -19.36 29.26 2.46
CA GLN A 243 -18.52 30.43 2.23
C GLN A 243 -18.80 31.17 0.91
N GLN A 244 -19.34 30.46 -0.09
CA GLN A 244 -19.59 31.03 -1.44
C GLN A 244 -21.06 30.96 -1.84
N GLY A 245 -21.94 30.42 -1.01
CA GLY A 245 -23.39 30.30 -1.27
C GLY A 245 -23.73 29.37 -2.43
N ILE A 246 -22.86 28.41 -2.77
CA ILE A 246 -23.15 27.40 -3.79
C ILE A 246 -24.24 26.48 -3.23
N GLU A 247 -25.34 26.32 -3.97
CA GLU A 247 -26.44 25.47 -3.56
C GLU A 247 -26.02 24.00 -3.56
N VAL A 248 -26.28 23.29 -2.44
CA VAL A 248 -25.96 21.87 -2.24
C VAL A 248 -27.16 21.18 -1.58
N ASP A 249 -27.65 20.12 -2.19
CA ASP A 249 -28.63 19.23 -1.55
C ASP A 249 -27.89 18.27 -0.59
N PHE A 250 -27.95 18.57 0.70
CA PHE A 250 -27.29 17.77 1.74
C PHE A 250 -27.96 16.40 1.98
N ASN A 251 -29.23 16.20 1.59
CA ASN A 251 -29.84 14.87 1.66
C ASN A 251 -29.21 13.95 0.60
N VAL A 252 -29.14 14.43 -0.63
CA VAL A 252 -28.50 13.70 -1.74
C VAL A 252 -27.01 13.42 -1.42
N LEU A 253 -26.32 14.41 -0.85
CA LEU A 253 -24.92 14.24 -0.42
C LEU A 253 -24.81 13.18 0.68
N GLY A 254 -25.73 13.17 1.64
CA GLY A 254 -25.80 12.14 2.69
C GLY A 254 -26.08 10.73 2.15
N ASP A 255 -26.92 10.62 1.15
CA ASP A 255 -27.26 9.34 0.51
C ASP A 255 -26.05 8.71 -0.19
N VAL A 256 -25.28 9.49 -0.94
CA VAL A 256 -24.06 8.97 -1.59
C VAL A 256 -22.97 8.60 -0.59
N ILE A 257 -22.80 9.37 0.49
CA ILE A 257 -21.89 9.02 1.58
C ILE A 257 -22.30 7.68 2.20
N THR A 258 -23.59 7.49 2.48
CA THR A 258 -24.13 6.25 3.04
C THR A 258 -23.87 5.05 2.11
N ALA A 259 -24.02 5.22 0.79
CA ALA A 259 -23.74 4.18 -0.20
C ALA A 259 -22.25 3.76 -0.22
N PHE A 260 -21.32 4.68 0.02
CA PHE A 260 -19.88 4.41 0.03
C PHE A 260 -19.32 4.01 1.42
N THR A 261 -20.05 4.23 2.50
CA THR A 261 -19.61 3.90 3.87
C THR A 261 -19.18 2.44 4.03
N PRO A 262 -19.86 1.41 3.48
CA PRO A 262 -19.39 0.02 3.58
C PRO A 262 -18.02 -0.21 2.95
N LEU A 263 -17.73 0.47 1.83
CA LEU A 263 -16.39 0.41 1.21
C LEU A 263 -15.35 1.07 2.11
N TYR A 264 -15.68 2.23 2.69
CA TYR A 264 -14.79 2.91 3.62
C TYR A 264 -14.49 2.05 4.86
N GLU A 265 -15.51 1.40 5.43
CA GLU A 265 -15.35 0.52 6.59
C GLU A 265 -14.48 -0.70 6.25
N LYS A 266 -14.62 -1.24 5.05
CA LYS A 266 -13.84 -2.38 4.57
C LYS A 266 -12.37 -2.03 4.33
N TYR A 267 -12.10 -0.96 3.59
CA TYR A 267 -10.74 -0.65 3.10
C TYR A 267 -9.98 0.34 3.96
N ARG A 268 -10.67 1.16 4.77
CA ARG A 268 -10.06 2.11 5.71
C ARG A 268 -9.01 3.04 5.05
N TRP A 269 -9.28 3.54 3.84
CA TRP A 269 -8.42 4.56 3.25
C TRP A 269 -8.41 5.84 4.07
N GLY A 270 -7.50 6.74 3.78
CA GLY A 270 -7.39 8.02 4.46
C GLY A 270 -6.04 8.21 5.14
N THR A 271 -5.90 9.35 5.79
CA THR A 271 -4.64 9.79 6.37
C THR A 271 -4.25 8.95 7.58
N GLN A 272 -3.08 8.32 7.50
CA GLN A 272 -2.44 7.53 8.56
C GLN A 272 -0.96 7.88 8.63
N LEU A 273 -0.31 7.58 9.76
CA LEU A 273 1.09 7.94 9.98
C LEU A 273 2.05 7.52 8.84
N PRO A 274 1.98 6.30 8.26
CA PRO A 274 2.82 5.95 7.11
C PRO A 274 2.60 6.85 5.90
N TYR A 275 1.35 7.22 5.61
CA TYR A 275 1.03 8.13 4.51
C TYR A 275 1.45 9.57 4.79
N MET A 276 1.36 10.04 6.04
CA MET A 276 1.90 11.35 6.43
C MET A 276 3.40 11.43 6.19
N ILE A 277 4.14 10.40 6.60
CA ILE A 277 5.59 10.33 6.40
C ILE A 277 5.93 10.27 4.90
N SER A 278 5.19 9.48 4.13
CA SER A 278 5.41 9.41 2.69
C SER A 278 5.15 10.76 1.99
N GLY A 279 4.09 11.46 2.37
CA GLY A 279 3.77 12.79 1.86
C GLY A 279 4.86 13.80 2.17
N ALA A 280 5.25 13.90 3.45
CA ALA A 280 6.30 14.81 3.90
C ALA A 280 7.68 14.55 3.27
N ASN A 281 7.92 13.34 2.76
CA ASN A 281 9.21 12.93 2.19
C ASN A 281 9.14 12.56 0.69
N SER A 282 8.03 12.85 0.02
CA SER A 282 7.82 12.57 -1.41
C SER A 282 8.08 11.11 -1.80
N ILE A 283 7.60 10.15 -0.99
CA ILE A 283 7.71 8.72 -1.25
C ILE A 283 6.48 8.24 -2.03
N PRO A 284 6.64 7.42 -3.10
CA PRO A 284 5.52 6.96 -3.91
C PRO A 284 4.45 6.20 -3.13
N GLN A 285 3.19 6.58 -3.29
CA GLN A 285 2.04 6.01 -2.56
C GLN A 285 1.90 4.49 -2.72
N LYS A 286 2.16 3.94 -3.91
CA LYS A 286 2.06 2.50 -4.17
C LYS A 286 2.93 1.69 -3.21
N GLU A 287 4.15 2.14 -2.98
CA GLU A 287 5.10 1.45 -2.09
C GLU A 287 4.63 1.46 -0.63
N VAL A 288 3.99 2.55 -0.22
CA VAL A 288 3.43 2.67 1.14
C VAL A 288 2.20 1.79 1.31
N MET A 289 1.30 1.78 0.31
CA MET A 289 0.13 0.90 0.32
C MET A 289 0.52 -0.56 0.46
N GLU A 290 1.50 -1.02 -0.31
CA GLU A 290 2.01 -2.40 -0.20
C GLU A 290 2.47 -2.75 1.22
N LEU A 291 3.12 -1.80 1.91
CA LEU A 291 3.53 -2.01 3.30
C LEU A 291 2.37 -2.00 4.30
N VAL A 292 1.36 -1.17 4.04
CA VAL A 292 0.21 -1.01 4.95
C VAL A 292 -0.84 -2.11 4.75
N THR A 293 -1.11 -2.52 3.49
CA THR A 293 -2.21 -3.42 3.15
C THR A 293 -1.80 -4.88 3.05
N ASN A 294 -0.64 -5.19 2.49
CA ASN A 294 -0.28 -6.56 2.14
C ASN A 294 0.32 -7.37 3.28
N ARG A 295 0.73 -6.74 4.38
CA ARG A 295 1.27 -7.41 5.56
C ARG A 295 0.99 -6.68 6.86
N ALA A 296 0.93 -7.46 7.94
CA ALA A 296 0.76 -6.97 9.29
C ALA A 296 2.06 -6.37 9.88
N TYR A 297 2.72 -5.47 9.16
CA TYR A 297 3.85 -4.74 9.71
C TYR A 297 3.42 -3.80 10.84
N SER A 298 4.30 -3.61 11.83
CA SER A 298 4.10 -2.55 12.82
C SER A 298 4.37 -1.18 12.19
N PHE A 299 3.71 -0.16 12.67
CA PHE A 299 3.98 1.21 12.22
C PHE A 299 5.46 1.60 12.34
N ASP A 300 6.14 1.19 13.42
CA ASP A 300 7.58 1.44 13.63
C ASP A 300 8.43 0.87 12.47
N SER A 301 8.12 -0.35 12.00
CA SER A 301 8.84 -0.98 10.89
C SER A 301 8.58 -0.28 9.57
N ILE A 302 7.32 0.10 9.31
CA ILE A 302 6.95 0.84 8.10
C ILE A 302 7.64 2.21 8.09
N VAL A 303 7.59 2.94 9.20
CA VAL A 303 8.22 4.25 9.35
C VAL A 303 9.72 4.16 9.08
N ARG A 304 10.42 3.17 9.66
CA ARG A 304 11.85 2.96 9.43
C ARG A 304 12.15 2.66 7.96
N GLY A 305 11.39 1.77 7.34
CA GLY A 305 11.52 1.48 5.91
C GLY A 305 11.34 2.71 5.03
N LEU A 306 10.39 3.59 5.37
CA LEU A 306 10.15 4.84 4.66
C LEU A 306 11.27 5.87 4.89
N GLN A 307 11.79 5.98 6.12
CA GLN A 307 12.93 6.86 6.43
C GLN A 307 14.20 6.41 5.71
N ASN A 308 14.49 5.12 5.71
CA ASN A 308 15.64 4.58 4.98
C ASN A 308 15.57 4.92 3.48
N ARG A 309 14.37 4.86 2.87
CA ARG A 309 14.19 5.26 1.46
C ARG A 309 14.42 6.74 1.24
N LYS A 310 13.92 7.60 2.14
CA LYS A 310 14.17 9.04 2.09
C LYS A 310 15.66 9.35 2.10
N ASP A 311 16.38 8.72 3.00
CA ASP A 311 17.81 8.98 3.21
C ASP A 311 18.69 8.24 2.19
N HIS A 312 18.07 7.57 1.19
CA HIS A 312 18.73 6.70 0.22
C HIS A 312 19.61 5.62 0.87
N VAL A 313 19.29 5.29 2.10
CA VAL A 313 19.92 4.20 2.85
C VAL A 313 19.35 2.91 2.28
N LYS A 314 20.14 2.25 1.44
CA LYS A 314 20.01 0.79 1.28
C LYS A 314 20.25 0.21 2.65
N ASP A 315 19.65 -0.94 2.98
CA ASP A 315 20.02 -1.60 4.22
C ASP A 315 21.56 -1.58 4.34
N ASN A 316 22.05 -0.87 5.33
CA ASN A 316 23.46 -0.48 5.45
C ASN A 316 24.27 -1.42 6.33
N ALA A 317 23.62 -2.39 6.96
CA ALA A 317 24.25 -3.29 7.91
C ALA A 317 24.29 -4.72 7.34
N LYS A 318 25.45 -5.10 6.81
CA LYS A 318 25.75 -6.47 6.42
C LYS A 318 26.46 -7.19 7.57
N TYR A 319 25.93 -8.37 7.93
CA TYR A 319 26.45 -9.17 9.02
C TYR A 319 27.13 -10.45 8.51
N PRO A 320 27.98 -11.09 9.32
CA PRO A 320 28.54 -12.40 8.98
C PRO A 320 27.42 -13.43 8.77
N ILE A 321 27.65 -14.37 7.86
CA ILE A 321 26.73 -15.48 7.64
C ILE A 321 26.74 -16.39 8.87
N LEU A 322 25.55 -16.85 9.30
CA LEU A 322 25.40 -17.78 10.39
C LEU A 322 26.02 -19.14 10.02
N GLU A 323 27.12 -19.47 10.68
CA GLU A 323 27.77 -20.78 10.63
C GLU A 323 27.88 -21.30 12.07
N THR A 324 27.37 -22.50 12.32
CA THR A 324 27.29 -23.08 13.65
C THR A 324 27.32 -24.59 13.63
N GLU A 325 27.56 -25.23 14.78
CA GLU A 325 27.34 -26.66 14.96
C GLU A 325 25.88 -27.03 14.72
N LYS A 326 25.68 -28.28 14.33
CA LYS A 326 24.35 -28.82 14.05
C LYS A 326 23.79 -29.56 15.26
N PHE A 327 22.51 -29.34 15.51
CA PHE A 327 21.77 -29.92 16.62
C PHE A 327 20.85 -31.06 16.15
N ASP A 328 20.71 -32.11 16.93
CA ASP A 328 19.80 -33.22 16.65
C ASP A 328 18.34 -32.82 16.82
N ASN A 329 18.08 -31.82 17.67
CA ASN A 329 16.74 -31.33 17.97
C ASN A 329 16.73 -29.81 17.95
N VAL A 330 15.79 -29.21 17.21
CA VAL A 330 15.56 -27.78 17.19
C VAL A 330 14.12 -27.51 17.54
N ILE A 331 13.88 -26.58 18.46
CA ILE A 331 12.52 -26.16 18.84
C ILE A 331 12.30 -24.71 18.42
N ILE A 332 11.35 -24.49 17.54
CA ILE A 332 10.94 -23.14 17.13
C ILE A 332 9.86 -22.63 18.09
N ILE A 333 10.10 -21.48 18.72
CA ILE A 333 9.17 -20.84 19.65
C ILE A 333 8.41 -19.73 18.90
N GLY A 334 7.12 -19.94 18.69
CA GLY A 334 6.20 -18.99 18.07
C GLY A 334 5.58 -18.02 19.08
N GLY A 335 4.56 -17.29 18.62
CA GLY A 335 3.93 -16.21 19.38
C GLY A 335 2.59 -16.54 20.04
N GLY A 336 2.09 -17.76 19.92
CA GLY A 336 0.83 -18.21 20.52
C GLY A 336 0.89 -18.35 22.04
N SER A 337 -0.17 -18.85 22.68
CA SER A 337 -0.29 -18.99 24.13
C SER A 337 0.38 -20.24 24.69
N SER A 338 0.49 -21.29 23.88
CA SER A 338 0.98 -22.60 24.34
C SER A 338 2.39 -22.60 24.98
N PRO A 339 3.36 -21.73 24.59
CA PRO A 339 4.63 -21.62 25.31
C PRO A 339 4.49 -21.18 26.77
N VAL A 340 3.44 -20.43 27.10
CA VAL A 340 3.12 -20.02 28.48
C VAL A 340 2.35 -21.13 29.22
N GLU A 341 1.33 -21.67 28.57
CA GLU A 341 0.43 -22.68 29.14
C GLU A 341 1.15 -23.99 29.48
N HIS A 342 2.15 -24.38 28.69
CA HIS A 342 2.90 -25.61 28.84
C HIS A 342 4.38 -25.40 29.23
N LEU A 343 4.72 -24.24 29.82
CA LEU A 343 6.10 -23.81 30.06
C LEU A 343 6.94 -24.85 30.79
N ASP A 344 6.44 -25.37 31.91
CA ASP A 344 7.19 -26.35 32.74
C ASP A 344 7.46 -27.66 31.97
N SER A 345 6.47 -28.09 31.15
CA SER A 345 6.59 -29.29 30.33
C SER A 345 7.60 -29.09 29.20
N ILE A 346 7.59 -27.91 28.59
CA ILE A 346 8.55 -27.54 27.52
C ILE A 346 9.98 -27.52 28.11
N LYS A 347 10.18 -26.89 29.27
CA LYS A 347 11.46 -26.87 29.96
C LYS A 347 11.94 -28.28 30.37
N ALA A 348 11.01 -29.10 30.86
CA ALA A 348 11.33 -30.49 31.23
C ALA A 348 11.75 -31.31 29.98
N PHE A 349 11.06 -31.15 28.85
CA PHE A 349 11.42 -31.76 27.58
C PHE A 349 12.81 -31.33 27.11
N ILE A 350 13.11 -30.03 27.13
CA ILE A 350 14.41 -29.48 26.74
C ILE A 350 15.52 -30.07 27.60
N ASN A 351 15.33 -30.11 28.93
CA ASN A 351 16.33 -30.61 29.88
C ASN A 351 16.58 -32.12 29.76
N LYS A 352 15.60 -32.91 29.28
CA LYS A 352 15.75 -34.35 29.03
C LYS A 352 16.35 -34.68 27.67
N THR A 353 16.23 -33.74 26.71
CA THR A 353 16.62 -33.96 25.33
C THR A 353 18.07 -33.52 25.10
N THR A 354 18.87 -34.37 24.49
CA THR A 354 20.27 -34.03 24.16
C THR A 354 20.37 -33.26 22.87
N SER A 355 21.42 -32.46 22.69
CA SER A 355 21.72 -31.74 21.46
C SER A 355 20.52 -30.89 21.00
N VAL A 356 20.04 -29.99 21.85
CA VAL A 356 18.87 -29.12 21.61
C VAL A 356 19.30 -27.68 21.35
N ALA A 357 18.63 -27.00 20.41
CA ALA A 357 18.69 -25.56 20.21
C ALA A 357 17.28 -24.94 20.17
N LEU A 358 17.15 -23.71 20.67
CA LEU A 358 15.91 -22.94 20.62
C LEU A 358 16.00 -21.85 19.54
N VAL A 359 15.00 -21.76 18.69
CA VAL A 359 14.86 -20.72 17.65
C VAL A 359 13.61 -19.91 17.94
N PHE A 360 13.77 -18.66 18.30
CA PHE A 360 12.65 -17.76 18.58
C PHE A 360 12.21 -17.05 17.30
N ALA A 361 11.10 -17.47 16.73
CA ALA A 361 10.48 -16.76 15.61
C ALA A 361 10.03 -15.35 16.01
N THR A 362 9.66 -15.19 17.28
CA THR A 362 9.35 -13.90 17.89
C THR A 362 9.93 -13.86 19.31
N ALA A 363 10.45 -12.72 19.69
CA ALA A 363 11.00 -12.51 21.04
C ALA A 363 9.91 -12.36 22.14
N ARG A 364 8.63 -12.61 21.81
CA ARG A 364 7.50 -12.46 22.74
C ARG A 364 7.68 -13.26 24.02
N HIS A 365 8.11 -14.50 23.90
CA HIS A 365 8.26 -15.45 25.00
C HIS A 365 9.72 -15.69 25.39
N ALA A 366 10.66 -14.96 24.79
CA ALA A 366 12.10 -15.17 25.01
C ALA A 366 12.51 -15.10 26.49
N GLY A 367 11.90 -14.17 27.24
CA GLY A 367 12.17 -14.02 28.67
C GLY A 367 11.81 -15.24 29.54
N LEU A 368 10.95 -16.12 29.08
CA LEU A 368 10.54 -17.34 29.78
C LEU A 368 11.63 -18.44 29.76
N PHE A 369 12.59 -18.34 28.84
CA PHE A 369 13.61 -19.38 28.59
C PHE A 369 15.03 -18.93 28.92
N VAL A 370 15.23 -17.74 29.49
CA VAL A 370 16.58 -17.20 29.80
C VAL A 370 17.36 -18.02 30.79
N ASP A 371 16.70 -18.85 31.59
CA ASP A 371 17.28 -19.78 32.57
C ASP A 371 17.67 -21.16 31.97
N ILE A 372 17.25 -21.42 30.71
CA ILE A 372 17.58 -22.67 30.02
C ILE A 372 18.96 -22.56 29.36
N ASP A 373 19.82 -23.53 29.66
CA ASP A 373 21.22 -23.53 29.22
C ASP A 373 21.42 -24.36 27.94
N VAL A 374 20.78 -23.89 26.84
CA VAL A 374 20.96 -24.40 25.49
C VAL A 374 21.17 -23.22 24.52
N PRO A 375 21.72 -23.43 23.34
CA PRO A 375 21.86 -22.35 22.33
C PRO A 375 20.54 -21.72 21.95
N HIS A 376 20.49 -20.38 21.99
CA HIS A 376 19.32 -19.57 21.60
C HIS A 376 19.60 -18.78 20.33
N TYR A 377 18.66 -18.82 19.39
CA TYR A 377 18.66 -18.08 18.12
C TYR A 377 17.44 -17.17 18.07
N TYR A 378 17.64 -15.85 18.07
CA TYR A 378 16.56 -14.85 18.04
C TYR A 378 16.42 -14.29 16.65
N CYS A 379 15.33 -14.63 15.97
CA CYS A 379 15.01 -14.14 14.62
C CYS A 379 14.52 -12.69 14.67
N LEU A 380 15.25 -11.78 14.05
CA LEU A 380 14.94 -10.35 14.08
C LEU A 380 14.41 -9.87 12.73
N VAL A 381 13.09 -9.68 12.68
CA VAL A 381 12.39 -9.06 11.56
C VAL A 381 11.50 -7.95 12.09
N GLY A 382 11.48 -6.80 11.43
CA GLY A 382 10.64 -5.69 11.81
C GLY A 382 10.92 -5.20 13.23
N ARG A 383 9.95 -5.32 14.14
CA ARG A 383 10.06 -4.84 15.52
C ARG A 383 10.65 -5.84 16.52
N GLU A 384 11.10 -7.01 16.07
CA GLU A 384 11.53 -8.07 16.99
C GLU A 384 12.76 -7.68 17.82
N ALA A 385 13.65 -6.83 17.28
CA ALA A 385 14.77 -6.29 18.07
C ALA A 385 14.29 -5.47 19.28
N LYS A 386 13.30 -4.59 19.09
CA LYS A 386 12.68 -3.81 20.18
C LYS A 386 11.98 -4.73 21.18
N ARG A 387 11.29 -5.76 20.67
CA ARG A 387 10.63 -6.76 21.50
C ARG A 387 11.64 -7.58 22.31
N LEU A 388 12.78 -7.94 21.73
CA LEU A 388 13.85 -8.62 22.42
C LEU A 388 14.43 -7.75 23.54
N LYS A 389 14.72 -6.47 23.26
CA LYS A 389 15.16 -5.49 24.29
C LYS A 389 14.19 -5.40 25.47
N ASN A 390 12.88 -5.50 25.22
CA ASN A 390 11.87 -5.41 26.27
C ASN A 390 11.71 -6.69 27.10
N ASN A 391 11.99 -7.87 26.54
CA ASN A 391 11.74 -9.15 27.18
C ASN A 391 13.00 -9.84 27.73
N VAL A 392 14.18 -9.45 27.24
CA VAL A 392 15.46 -10.02 27.65
C VAL A 392 16.43 -8.86 27.92
N SER A 393 16.82 -8.69 29.18
CA SER A 393 17.81 -7.69 29.56
C SER A 393 19.23 -8.11 29.13
N ALA A 394 20.11 -7.13 28.98
CA ALA A 394 21.48 -7.35 28.49
C ALA A 394 22.28 -8.38 29.33
N ASP A 395 22.08 -8.38 30.65
CA ASP A 395 22.72 -9.30 31.60
C ASP A 395 22.20 -10.74 31.49
N LYS A 396 20.98 -10.93 31.00
CA LYS A 396 20.33 -12.24 30.78
C LYS A 396 20.40 -12.73 29.34
N PHE A 397 20.86 -11.89 28.44
CA PHE A 397 20.95 -12.27 27.04
C PHE A 397 22.03 -13.33 26.82
N LYS A 398 21.63 -14.49 26.35
CA LYS A 398 22.50 -15.59 25.91
C LYS A 398 22.06 -16.02 24.52
N GLY A 399 23.00 -16.17 23.60
CA GLY A 399 22.71 -16.64 22.26
C GLY A 399 23.06 -15.64 21.19
N VAL A 400 22.45 -15.83 20.00
CA VAL A 400 22.73 -15.05 18.80
C VAL A 400 21.46 -14.48 18.19
N CYS A 401 21.56 -13.30 17.59
CA CYS A 401 20.52 -12.74 16.76
C CYS A 401 20.72 -13.20 15.31
N VAL A 402 19.61 -13.54 14.67
CA VAL A 402 19.59 -13.99 13.27
C VAL A 402 18.74 -13.05 12.44
N LEU A 403 19.32 -12.58 11.34
CA LEU A 403 18.72 -11.63 10.42
C LEU A 403 18.37 -12.31 9.09
N PRO A 404 17.34 -11.79 8.37
CA PRO A 404 17.10 -12.18 6.98
C PRO A 404 18.32 -11.87 6.08
N PRO A 405 18.38 -12.41 4.86
CA PRO A 405 19.43 -12.10 3.90
C PRO A 405 19.54 -10.60 3.62
N TYR A 406 20.76 -10.12 3.45
CA TYR A 406 21.02 -8.76 2.99
C TYR A 406 20.71 -8.61 1.47
N PRO A 407 20.14 -7.49 0.98
CA PRO A 407 19.62 -6.31 1.72
C PRO A 407 18.19 -6.53 2.23
N ARG A 408 17.87 -5.99 3.41
CA ARG A 408 16.58 -6.21 4.09
C ARG A 408 15.58 -5.12 3.75
N LYS A 409 14.38 -5.51 3.36
CA LYS A 409 13.30 -4.60 2.92
C LYS A 409 12.92 -3.56 3.98
N LEU A 410 12.89 -3.96 5.25
CA LEU A 410 12.52 -3.09 6.38
C LEU A 410 13.74 -2.51 7.11
N GLY A 411 14.94 -2.67 6.56
CA GLY A 411 16.20 -2.30 7.19
C GLY A 411 16.57 -3.23 8.36
N THR A 412 17.69 -2.92 9.01
CA THR A 412 18.25 -3.71 10.10
C THR A 412 18.10 -2.97 11.43
N ASP A 413 17.59 -3.68 12.44
CA ASP A 413 17.55 -3.23 13.83
C ASP A 413 18.06 -4.37 14.72
N VAL A 414 19.05 -4.09 15.53
CA VAL A 414 19.70 -5.05 16.41
C VAL A 414 19.85 -4.44 17.81
N PRO A 415 19.63 -5.18 18.90
CA PRO A 415 19.95 -4.69 20.23
C PRO A 415 21.45 -4.41 20.37
N ASP A 416 21.84 -3.29 20.96
CA ASP A 416 23.23 -2.87 21.12
C ASP A 416 24.09 -3.93 21.82
N TYR A 417 23.50 -4.63 22.80
CA TYR A 417 24.16 -5.70 23.54
C TYR A 417 24.37 -7.00 22.74
N ALA A 418 23.65 -7.14 21.60
CA ALA A 418 23.71 -8.32 20.74
C ALA A 418 24.49 -8.08 19.44
N GLU A 419 25.00 -6.87 19.19
CA GLU A 419 25.65 -6.48 17.94
C GLU A 419 26.76 -7.46 17.53
N ARG A 420 27.59 -7.88 18.46
CA ARG A 420 28.73 -8.79 18.22
C ARG A 420 28.33 -10.26 18.03
N THR A 421 27.11 -10.63 18.41
CA THR A 421 26.55 -11.98 18.28
C THR A 421 25.38 -12.00 17.31
N THR A 422 25.41 -11.09 16.32
CA THR A 422 24.40 -11.02 15.27
C THR A 422 24.97 -11.56 13.96
N PHE A 423 24.17 -12.38 13.30
CA PHE A 423 24.48 -13.02 12.03
C PHE A 423 23.30 -12.89 11.07
N GLU A 424 23.55 -13.08 9.76
CA GLU A 424 22.49 -13.19 8.76
C GLU A 424 22.50 -14.58 8.12
N ILE A 425 21.34 -15.04 7.67
CA ILE A 425 21.27 -16.24 6.85
C ILE A 425 21.62 -15.89 5.39
N ARG A 426 22.14 -16.87 4.65
CA ARG A 426 22.55 -16.68 3.25
C ARG A 426 21.37 -16.47 2.34
N SER A 427 20.31 -17.25 2.51
CA SER A 427 19.10 -17.28 1.66
C SER A 427 17.93 -17.93 2.40
N LEU A 428 16.73 -17.76 1.87
CA LEU A 428 15.53 -18.52 2.24
C LEU A 428 15.30 -19.56 1.14
N ASP A 429 15.78 -20.80 1.33
CA ASP A 429 15.81 -21.79 0.26
C ASP A 429 14.55 -22.65 0.20
N PHE A 430 13.81 -22.77 1.31
CA PHE A 430 12.63 -23.62 1.38
C PHE A 430 11.35 -22.96 0.88
N THR A 431 11.30 -21.65 0.75
CA THR A 431 10.11 -20.86 0.35
C THR A 431 10.48 -19.67 -0.53
N GLN A 432 9.49 -19.12 -1.23
CA GLN A 432 9.63 -17.90 -2.02
C GLN A 432 8.62 -16.83 -1.59
N GLY A 433 9.03 -15.57 -1.58
CA GLY A 433 8.14 -14.43 -1.36
C GLY A 433 7.87 -14.04 0.10
N PHE A 434 8.54 -14.64 1.07
CA PHE A 434 8.37 -14.36 2.51
C PHE A 434 9.66 -13.90 3.19
N GLU A 435 10.49 -13.14 2.49
CA GLU A 435 11.82 -12.69 2.96
C GLU A 435 11.79 -11.90 4.27
N ASP A 436 10.65 -11.30 4.60
CA ASP A 436 10.43 -10.47 5.79
C ASP A 436 9.46 -11.12 6.79
N SER A 437 9.28 -12.44 6.73
CA SER A 437 8.50 -13.21 7.70
C SER A 437 9.37 -13.71 8.85
N CYS A 438 8.92 -13.46 10.09
CA CYS A 438 9.54 -14.03 11.29
C CYS A 438 9.50 -15.56 11.27
N THR A 439 8.39 -16.15 10.83
CA THR A 439 8.23 -17.60 10.73
C THR A 439 9.14 -18.20 9.65
N ALA A 440 9.23 -17.55 8.48
CA ALA A 440 10.13 -18.00 7.42
C ALA A 440 11.60 -17.98 7.87
N LEU A 441 12.02 -16.88 8.50
CA LEU A 441 13.37 -16.76 9.04
C LEU A 441 13.65 -17.85 10.11
N ALA A 442 12.69 -18.12 10.99
CA ALA A 442 12.84 -19.14 12.04
C ALA A 442 12.95 -20.55 11.46
N ILE A 443 12.12 -20.89 10.48
CA ILE A 443 12.19 -22.20 9.81
C ILE A 443 13.52 -22.35 9.07
N GLN A 444 13.97 -21.35 8.32
CA GLN A 444 15.27 -21.42 7.65
C GLN A 444 16.42 -21.50 8.64
N THR A 445 16.34 -20.75 9.74
CA THR A 445 17.34 -20.85 10.82
C THR A 445 17.38 -22.26 11.37
N ALA A 446 16.22 -22.86 11.67
CA ALA A 446 16.13 -24.22 12.16
C ALA A 446 16.72 -25.25 11.17
N LEU A 447 16.47 -25.09 9.88
CA LEU A 447 17.08 -25.91 8.81
C LEU A 447 18.62 -25.72 8.75
N ASN A 448 19.09 -24.49 9.00
CA ASN A 448 20.52 -24.19 8.99
C ASN A 448 21.26 -24.74 10.21
N VAL A 449 20.63 -24.78 11.39
CA VAL A 449 21.26 -25.24 12.63
C VAL A 449 20.89 -26.67 13.01
N GLY A 450 19.85 -27.24 12.40
CA GLY A 450 19.37 -28.61 12.64
C GLY A 450 20.00 -29.65 11.71
N LYS A 451 20.07 -30.89 12.18
CA LYS A 451 20.39 -32.09 11.39
C LYS A 451 19.43 -33.27 11.65
N GLY A 452 18.44 -33.08 12.52
CA GLY A 452 17.44 -34.08 12.92
C GLY A 452 16.05 -33.49 13.06
N ASN A 453 15.43 -33.65 14.21
CA ASN A 453 14.04 -33.23 14.42
C ASN A 453 13.90 -31.71 14.54
N ILE A 454 12.90 -31.15 13.88
CA ILE A 454 12.47 -29.76 14.03
C ILE A 454 11.05 -29.76 14.60
N TYR A 455 10.91 -29.21 15.79
CA TYR A 455 9.66 -29.07 16.51
C TYR A 455 9.21 -27.62 16.54
N VAL A 456 7.90 -27.39 16.68
CA VAL A 456 7.33 -26.06 16.94
C VAL A 456 6.47 -26.07 18.21
N VAL A 457 6.44 -24.94 18.90
CA VAL A 457 5.48 -24.58 19.96
C VAL A 457 5.04 -23.14 19.76
N GLY A 458 3.82 -22.79 20.17
CA GLY A 458 3.34 -21.42 19.99
C GLY A 458 2.83 -21.10 18.57
N TYR A 459 2.49 -22.14 17.82
CA TYR A 459 1.77 -22.05 16.54
C TYR A 459 0.36 -22.61 16.70
N ASP A 460 -0.38 -22.06 17.65
CA ASP A 460 -1.69 -22.57 18.10
C ASP A 460 -2.78 -22.32 17.05
N GLY A 461 -2.60 -21.30 16.23
CA GLY A 461 -3.62 -20.76 15.33
C GLY A 461 -4.53 -19.75 16.03
N TYR A 462 -5.50 -19.22 15.32
CA TYR A 462 -6.45 -18.24 15.86
C TYR A 462 -7.78 -18.92 16.12
N PRO A 463 -8.19 -19.10 17.40
CA PRO A 463 -9.50 -19.66 17.74
C PRO A 463 -10.59 -18.61 17.51
N GLY A 464 -11.59 -18.92 16.70
CA GLY A 464 -12.72 -18.05 16.47
C GLY A 464 -13.45 -18.38 15.17
N SER A 465 -14.76 -18.18 15.14
CA SER A 465 -15.57 -18.34 13.93
C SER A 465 -15.41 -17.17 12.95
N ILE A 466 -14.97 -16.01 13.45
CA ILE A 466 -14.73 -14.80 12.66
C ILE A 466 -13.33 -14.32 12.98
N LEU A 467 -12.43 -14.40 11.99
CA LEU A 467 -11.08 -13.89 12.08
C LEU A 467 -11.02 -12.47 11.53
N SER A 468 -10.20 -11.62 12.13
CA SER A 468 -9.83 -10.35 11.54
C SER A 468 -9.02 -10.57 10.24
N GLU A 469 -9.02 -9.61 9.34
CA GLU A 469 -8.27 -9.65 8.08
C GLU A 469 -6.77 -9.94 8.32
N LYS A 470 -6.22 -9.36 9.37
CA LYS A 470 -4.84 -9.61 9.82
C LYS A 470 -4.62 -11.07 10.22
N GLU A 471 -5.52 -11.65 10.99
CA GLU A 471 -5.43 -13.05 11.42
C GLU A 471 -5.58 -14.01 10.24
N VAL A 472 -6.45 -13.69 9.28
CA VAL A 472 -6.59 -14.45 8.02
C VAL A 472 -5.27 -14.41 7.24
N THR A 473 -4.67 -13.23 7.07
CA THR A 473 -3.40 -13.06 6.35
C THR A 473 -2.27 -13.84 6.99
N LEU A 474 -2.10 -13.71 8.31
CA LEU A 474 -1.07 -14.43 9.07
C LEU A 474 -1.29 -15.95 9.07
N THR A 475 -2.56 -16.39 9.13
CA THR A 475 -2.91 -17.80 9.01
C THR A 475 -2.51 -18.36 7.66
N ASN A 476 -2.84 -17.67 6.57
CA ASN A 476 -2.50 -18.11 5.21
C ASN A 476 -0.99 -18.11 4.96
N GLU A 477 -0.28 -17.10 5.44
CA GLU A 477 1.20 -17.07 5.40
C GLU A 477 1.78 -18.30 6.10
N THR A 478 1.38 -18.55 7.35
CA THR A 478 1.87 -19.66 8.17
C THR A 478 1.56 -21.01 7.54
N LYS A 479 0.35 -21.22 7.02
CA LYS A 479 -0.02 -22.44 6.27
C LYS A 479 0.87 -22.65 5.05
N THR A 480 1.13 -21.60 4.29
CA THR A 480 1.98 -21.67 3.10
C THR A 480 3.41 -22.07 3.48
N LEU A 481 3.96 -21.47 4.53
CA LEU A 481 5.31 -21.78 4.99
C LEU A 481 5.45 -23.22 5.47
N PHE A 482 4.45 -23.77 6.18
CA PHE A 482 4.48 -25.19 6.59
C PHE A 482 4.36 -26.15 5.41
N ARG A 483 3.54 -25.84 4.39
CA ARG A 483 3.48 -26.61 3.16
C ARG A 483 4.79 -26.56 2.36
N ASP A 484 5.42 -25.39 2.31
CA ASP A 484 6.70 -25.23 1.61
C ASP A 484 7.82 -25.99 2.34
N TYR A 485 7.79 -25.98 3.69
CA TYR A 485 8.68 -26.83 4.50
C TYR A 485 8.48 -28.33 4.18
N GLU A 486 7.23 -28.82 4.16
CA GLU A 486 6.91 -30.22 3.82
C GLU A 486 7.40 -30.57 2.40
N LYS A 487 7.20 -29.67 1.42
CA LYS A 487 7.72 -29.88 0.06
C LYS A 487 9.24 -29.94 0.00
N HIS A 488 9.91 -29.11 0.81
CA HIS A 488 11.37 -29.03 0.83
C HIS A 488 12.04 -30.21 1.53
N THR A 489 11.46 -30.67 2.63
CA THR A 489 12.03 -31.72 3.48
C THR A 489 11.46 -33.12 3.21
N GLY A 490 10.25 -33.21 2.64
CA GLY A 490 9.49 -34.45 2.47
C GLY A 490 8.68 -34.87 3.71
N GLU A 491 8.75 -34.12 4.82
CA GLU A 491 8.08 -34.44 6.08
C GLU A 491 7.34 -33.21 6.63
N LYS A 492 6.20 -33.45 7.31
CA LYS A 492 5.51 -32.39 8.04
C LYS A 492 6.33 -31.95 9.26
N MET A 493 6.25 -30.67 9.56
CA MET A 493 6.82 -30.15 10.80
C MET A 493 6.00 -30.58 12.02
N LYS A 494 6.66 -30.95 13.11
CA LYS A 494 6.02 -31.51 14.31
C LYS A 494 5.71 -30.44 15.33
N SER A 495 4.46 -30.34 15.76
CA SER A 495 4.07 -29.47 16.89
C SER A 495 4.03 -30.25 18.19
N LEU A 496 4.72 -29.76 19.22
CA LEU A 496 4.70 -30.37 20.54
C LEU A 496 3.47 -29.97 21.39
N THR A 497 2.68 -29.03 20.90
CA THR A 497 1.44 -28.56 21.52
C THR A 497 0.29 -28.61 20.52
N ASN A 498 -0.94 -28.50 21.00
CA ASN A 498 -2.11 -28.48 20.11
C ASN A 498 -2.01 -27.32 19.10
N SER A 499 -2.52 -27.52 17.90
CA SER A 499 -2.50 -26.53 16.82
C SER A 499 -3.73 -26.64 15.91
N LEU A 500 -4.20 -25.48 15.43
CA LEU A 500 -5.27 -25.40 14.42
C LEU A 500 -4.73 -25.47 12.98
N TYR A 501 -3.42 -25.61 12.80
CA TYR A 501 -2.80 -25.77 11.48
C TYR A 501 -2.75 -27.25 11.07
N PRO A 502 -3.56 -27.70 10.08
CA PRO A 502 -3.56 -29.09 9.61
C PRO A 502 -2.28 -29.47 8.86
N GLU A 503 -1.47 -28.49 8.51
CA GLU A 503 -0.17 -28.66 7.88
C GLU A 503 0.89 -29.22 8.87
N LEU A 504 0.63 -29.13 10.17
CA LEU A 504 1.50 -29.68 11.21
C LEU A 504 1.11 -31.12 11.59
N GLU A 505 2.09 -31.91 11.97
CA GLU A 505 1.88 -33.15 12.71
C GLU A 505 1.92 -32.87 14.20
N VAL A 506 0.82 -33.09 14.90
CA VAL A 506 0.75 -32.78 16.35
C VAL A 506 1.19 -33.98 17.16
N GLU A 507 2.29 -33.82 17.89
CA GLU A 507 2.78 -34.75 18.90
C GLU A 507 2.62 -34.14 20.30
N SER A 508 2.01 -34.86 21.22
CA SER A 508 1.86 -34.33 22.59
C SER A 508 3.20 -34.30 23.30
N ILE A 509 3.64 -33.14 23.81
CA ILE A 509 4.86 -33.01 24.58
C ILE A 509 4.87 -33.95 25.79
N TYR A 510 3.72 -34.25 26.34
CA TYR A 510 3.57 -35.09 27.55
C TYR A 510 3.96 -36.56 27.33
N GLN A 511 4.00 -37.04 26.07
CA GLN A 511 4.48 -38.40 25.81
C GLN A 511 6.00 -38.58 26.00
N PHE A 512 6.74 -37.47 26.06
CA PHE A 512 8.20 -37.46 26.21
C PHE A 512 8.65 -37.17 27.65
N LEU A 513 7.73 -36.89 28.57
CA LEU A 513 8.02 -36.57 29.95
C LEU A 513 7.90 -37.78 30.85
#